data_e1a6f4743c36826fb41c61c4f43d0787
#
_entry.id   e1a6f4743c36826fb41c61c4f43d0787
#
_cell.length_a   1.000
_cell.length_b   1.000
_cell.length_c   1.000
_cell.angle_alpha   90.00
_cell.angle_beta   90.00
_cell.angle_gamma   90.00
#
_symmetry.space_group_name_H-M   'P 1'
#
loop_
_entity.id
_entity.type
_entity.pdbx_description
1 polymer ?
#
loop_
_entity_poly.entity_id
_entity_poly.type
_entity_poly.pdbx_seq_one_letter_code
_entity_poly.pdbx_strand_id
1 'polypeptide(L)'
;MGPNEESRDPVQEKRQGMKEKVVSIRTEKGVARALDAVVEHLGGWKSFASRGETIVLKPNLVAPRHSDTGATTSLELLALLVERLRDLGAYPVILETPGMEYRLEETWQFFDLPAFASSHGAELLSVNSNDWVSVQIAGGKVLKRARVHRAVLEHRIINLPKLKTHIITGATLSMKNLMGICHDDTKRSMHVLGIHRSIVDLNRLIVPVLNLIDGTVGMEGDGAVYGVPKKVGMLIAGKNALAADLAGLELMGISIEEIPHLKFAGEEFGVPDTEKVGDVLVQDQFLAPRPSKAYLLGYRLLYVIDSCFYPLKGIHFNEYLYRKGIVGTRPYINKDVCNSCGDCLAICPAPQCLDLDHKTVNMAECLRCLECVDACAPKAIEIRGVSGNRSCS
;
A
#
# COMPACT_ATOMS: atom_id res chain seq x y z
N MET A 1 -41.47 -12.68 -28.23
CA MET A 1 -40.06 -12.23 -28.09
C MET A 1 -39.72 -12.42 -26.61
N GLY A 2 -38.97 -13.48 -26.28
CA GLY A 2 -38.59 -13.82 -24.92
C GLY A 2 -37.46 -12.96 -24.39
N PRO A 3 -37.24 -12.96 -23.05
CA PRO A 3 -36.22 -12.09 -22.43
C PRO A 3 -34.83 -12.59 -22.79
N ASN A 4 -33.94 -11.61 -23.07
CA ASN A 4 -32.53 -11.80 -23.37
C ASN A 4 -31.85 -12.72 -22.36
N GLU A 5 -31.32 -13.83 -22.78
CA GLU A 5 -30.26 -14.57 -22.10
C GLU A 5 -28.99 -13.69 -22.12
N GLU A 6 -28.73 -13.04 -20.99
CA GLU A 6 -27.42 -12.45 -20.72
C GLU A 6 -26.38 -13.57 -20.72
N SER A 7 -25.47 -13.53 -21.69
CA SER A 7 -24.36 -14.47 -21.79
C SER A 7 -23.51 -14.39 -20.53
N ARG A 8 -23.66 -15.35 -19.63
CA ARG A 8 -22.80 -15.52 -18.46
C ARG A 8 -21.41 -15.91 -18.96
N ASP A 9 -20.39 -15.23 -18.43
CA ASP A 9 -19.00 -15.51 -18.75
C ASP A 9 -18.65 -16.95 -18.30
N PRO A 10 -18.20 -17.85 -19.21
CA PRO A 10 -17.89 -19.25 -18.88
C PRO A 10 -16.79 -19.41 -17.82
N VAL A 11 -15.98 -18.36 -17.58
CA VAL A 11 -14.96 -18.33 -16.51
C VAL A 11 -15.61 -18.14 -15.12
N GLN A 12 -16.76 -17.47 -15.04
CA GLN A 12 -17.52 -17.30 -13.80
C GLN A 12 -18.27 -18.56 -13.40
N GLU A 13 -18.82 -19.32 -14.35
CA GLU A 13 -19.55 -20.58 -14.05
C GLU A 13 -18.65 -21.68 -13.46
N LYS A 14 -17.39 -21.77 -13.87
CA LYS A 14 -16.43 -22.76 -13.34
C LYS A 14 -15.94 -22.47 -11.90
N ARG A 15 -16.18 -21.27 -11.37
CA ARG A 15 -15.81 -20.91 -9.98
C ARG A 15 -16.92 -21.13 -8.96
N GLN A 16 -18.16 -21.40 -9.38
CA GLN A 16 -19.27 -21.72 -8.48
C GLN A 16 -19.08 -23.14 -7.91
N GLY A 17 -18.68 -23.23 -6.64
CA GLY A 17 -18.57 -24.48 -5.89
C GLY A 17 -17.18 -24.83 -5.35
N MET A 18 -16.12 -24.16 -5.76
CA MET A 18 -14.79 -24.33 -5.17
C MET A 18 -14.54 -23.26 -4.12
N LYS A 19 -14.14 -23.69 -2.91
CA LYS A 19 -13.76 -22.76 -1.85
C LYS A 19 -12.44 -22.08 -2.20
N GLU A 20 -12.39 -20.76 -2.01
CA GLU A 20 -11.15 -19.98 -2.14
C GLU A 20 -10.26 -20.25 -0.94
N LYS A 21 -9.07 -20.83 -1.19
CA LYS A 21 -8.13 -21.12 -0.11
C LYS A 21 -7.46 -19.84 0.37
N VAL A 22 -7.53 -19.58 1.67
CA VAL A 22 -6.82 -18.52 2.37
C VAL A 22 -5.92 -19.14 3.43
N VAL A 23 -4.65 -18.76 3.38
CA VAL A 23 -3.61 -19.30 4.26
C VAL A 23 -3.11 -18.21 5.19
N SER A 24 -3.01 -18.52 6.47
CA SER A 24 -2.43 -17.63 7.48
C SER A 24 -1.35 -18.36 8.27
N ILE A 25 -0.14 -17.79 8.31
CA ILE A 25 1.03 -18.41 8.98
C ILE A 25 1.72 -17.38 9.86
N ARG A 26 2.00 -17.75 11.11
CA ARG A 26 2.77 -16.93 12.05
C ARG A 26 4.24 -16.86 11.66
N THR A 27 4.84 -15.68 11.87
CA THR A 27 6.24 -15.42 11.51
C THR A 27 7.22 -15.65 12.67
N GLU A 28 6.78 -16.18 13.80
CA GLU A 28 7.61 -16.42 15.00
C GLU A 28 8.81 -17.33 14.72
N LYS A 29 8.68 -18.25 13.74
CA LYS A 29 9.77 -19.15 13.30
C LYS A 29 10.59 -18.59 12.13
N GLY A 30 10.45 -17.30 11.83
CA GLY A 30 11.08 -16.57 10.75
C GLY A 30 10.17 -16.34 9.55
N VAL A 31 10.33 -15.17 8.91
CA VAL A 31 9.53 -14.73 7.74
C VAL A 31 9.70 -15.67 6.56
N ALA A 32 10.93 -16.15 6.30
CA ALA A 32 11.23 -17.09 5.22
C ALA A 32 10.43 -18.39 5.34
N ARG A 33 10.38 -19.00 6.54
CA ARG A 33 9.59 -20.21 6.79
C ARG A 33 8.09 -19.98 6.61
N ALA A 34 7.59 -18.84 7.10
CA ALA A 34 6.20 -18.50 6.96
C ALA A 34 5.82 -18.33 5.48
N LEU A 35 6.67 -17.65 4.70
CA LEU A 35 6.49 -17.46 3.27
C LEU A 35 6.44 -18.80 2.52
N ASP A 36 7.42 -19.68 2.75
CA ASP A 36 7.47 -21.00 2.09
C ASP A 36 6.24 -21.84 2.46
N ALA A 37 5.82 -21.84 3.74
CA ALA A 37 4.63 -22.55 4.18
C ALA A 37 3.34 -22.02 3.55
N VAL A 38 3.19 -20.68 3.46
CA VAL A 38 2.06 -20.05 2.78
C VAL A 38 1.96 -20.50 1.32
N VAL A 39 3.08 -20.43 0.61
CA VAL A 39 3.14 -20.79 -0.81
C VAL A 39 2.88 -22.28 -1.02
N GLU A 40 3.43 -23.15 -0.17
CA GLU A 40 3.19 -24.60 -0.24
C GLU A 40 1.71 -24.93 -0.09
N HIS A 41 1.01 -24.36 0.88
CA HIS A 41 -0.44 -24.56 1.06
C HIS A 41 -1.27 -24.04 -0.13
N LEU A 42 -0.76 -23.10 -0.91
CA LEU A 42 -1.42 -22.57 -2.11
C LEU A 42 -1.02 -23.28 -3.41
N GLY A 43 -0.27 -24.38 -3.32
CA GLY A 43 0.10 -25.25 -4.44
C GLY A 43 1.55 -25.11 -4.91
N GLY A 44 2.43 -24.55 -4.06
CA GLY A 44 3.86 -24.43 -4.29
C GLY A 44 4.24 -23.31 -5.25
N TRP A 45 5.53 -22.99 -5.27
CA TRP A 45 6.08 -21.87 -6.05
C TRP A 45 5.77 -21.95 -7.55
N LYS A 46 5.76 -23.18 -8.13
CA LYS A 46 5.44 -23.41 -9.55
C LYS A 46 4.01 -22.99 -9.94
N SER A 47 3.10 -22.82 -8.97
CA SER A 47 1.77 -22.26 -9.23
C SER A 47 1.79 -20.77 -9.54
N PHE A 48 2.85 -20.08 -9.15
CA PHE A 48 2.94 -18.62 -9.21
C PHE A 48 3.96 -18.11 -10.22
N ALA A 49 4.97 -18.93 -10.57
CA ALA A 49 5.98 -18.55 -11.55
C ALA A 49 6.56 -19.77 -12.25
N SER A 50 7.07 -19.56 -13.46
CA SER A 50 7.77 -20.54 -14.29
C SER A 50 9.14 -20.01 -14.71
N ARG A 51 10.04 -20.90 -15.11
CA ARG A 51 11.34 -20.52 -15.61
C ARG A 51 11.19 -19.62 -16.86
N GLY A 52 11.93 -18.52 -16.89
CA GLY A 52 11.92 -17.56 -17.98
C GLY A 52 10.73 -16.57 -17.95
N GLU A 53 9.81 -16.71 -17.00
CA GLU A 53 8.65 -15.85 -16.86
C GLU A 53 9.01 -14.57 -16.09
N THR A 54 8.56 -13.42 -16.56
CA THR A 54 8.62 -12.15 -15.81
C THR A 54 7.45 -12.07 -14.83
N ILE A 55 7.77 -11.77 -13.56
CA ILE A 55 6.78 -11.63 -12.49
C ILE A 55 6.86 -10.23 -11.88
N VAL A 56 5.76 -9.51 -11.94
CA VAL A 56 5.63 -8.19 -11.33
C VAL A 56 5.38 -8.35 -9.84
N LEU A 57 6.29 -7.84 -9.01
CA LEU A 57 6.13 -7.70 -7.58
C LEU A 57 5.59 -6.32 -7.26
N LYS A 58 4.42 -6.27 -6.63
CA LYS A 58 3.75 -5.03 -6.24
C LYS A 58 3.75 -4.87 -4.72
N PRO A 59 4.83 -4.35 -4.10
CA PRO A 59 4.85 -4.06 -2.67
C PRO A 59 3.92 -2.87 -2.32
N ASN A 60 3.82 -2.53 -1.06
CA ASN A 60 3.23 -1.29 -0.57
C ASN A 60 4.34 -0.39 -0.03
N LEU A 61 4.88 0.50 -0.85
CA LEU A 61 5.88 1.50 -0.46
C LEU A 61 5.28 2.90 -0.61
N VAL A 62 4.14 3.12 0.04
CA VAL A 62 3.28 4.30 -0.10
C VAL A 62 3.97 5.61 0.31
N ALA A 63 4.99 5.54 1.15
CA ALA A 63 5.69 6.68 1.74
C ALA A 63 7.11 6.27 2.15
N PRO A 64 8.05 7.22 2.34
CA PRO A 64 9.38 6.96 2.87
C PRO A 64 9.31 6.66 4.39
N ARG A 65 8.84 5.46 4.74
CA ARG A 65 8.67 4.95 6.10
C ARG A 65 9.13 3.50 6.18
N HIS A 66 9.89 3.14 7.20
CA HIS A 66 10.28 1.75 7.43
C HIS A 66 9.08 0.84 7.76
N SER A 67 9.24 -0.45 7.48
CA SER A 67 8.17 -1.46 7.65
C SER A 67 7.80 -1.74 9.10
N ASP A 68 8.67 -1.44 10.05
CA ASP A 68 8.42 -1.54 11.50
C ASP A 68 7.40 -0.50 12.01
N THR A 69 7.18 0.58 11.25
CA THR A 69 6.08 1.52 11.48
C THR A 69 4.71 0.97 11.06
N GLY A 70 4.67 -0.18 10.39
CA GLY A 70 3.45 -0.75 9.80
C GLY A 70 2.95 -0.02 8.54
N ALA A 71 3.69 0.99 8.04
CA ALA A 71 3.27 1.78 6.88
C ALA A 71 3.53 1.07 5.55
N THR A 72 4.63 0.32 5.45
CA THR A 72 5.13 -0.24 4.20
C THR A 72 5.41 -1.73 4.30
N THR A 73 5.44 -2.42 3.17
CA THR A 73 5.85 -3.82 3.06
C THR A 73 7.30 -3.98 3.51
N SER A 74 7.59 -5.05 4.23
CA SER A 74 8.94 -5.41 4.66
C SER A 74 9.84 -5.65 3.45
N LEU A 75 11.00 -5.00 3.40
CA LEU A 75 12.02 -5.29 2.40
C LEU A 75 12.61 -6.69 2.56
N GLU A 76 12.63 -7.25 3.78
CA GLU A 76 12.99 -8.65 4.02
C GLU A 76 12.04 -9.59 3.27
N LEU A 77 10.73 -9.40 3.40
CA LEU A 77 9.74 -10.20 2.68
C LEU A 77 9.86 -10.04 1.17
N LEU A 78 10.10 -8.83 0.69
CA LEU A 78 10.32 -8.55 -0.73
C LEU A 78 11.58 -9.25 -1.25
N ALA A 79 12.71 -9.20 -0.51
CA ALA A 79 13.95 -9.87 -0.84
C ALA A 79 13.78 -11.39 -0.94
N LEU A 80 13.11 -12.00 0.05
CA LEU A 80 12.80 -13.42 0.05
C LEU A 80 11.98 -13.85 -1.17
N LEU A 81 10.98 -13.04 -1.55
CA LEU A 81 10.20 -13.31 -2.77
C LEU A 81 11.05 -13.24 -4.03
N VAL A 82 11.89 -12.21 -4.14
CA VAL A 82 12.83 -12.10 -5.27
C VAL A 82 13.73 -13.34 -5.35
N GLU A 83 14.33 -13.76 -4.23
CA GLU A 83 15.18 -14.93 -4.14
C GLU A 83 14.45 -16.20 -4.62
N ARG A 84 13.26 -16.49 -4.09
CA ARG A 84 12.49 -17.69 -4.45
C ARG A 84 12.09 -17.71 -5.92
N LEU A 85 11.72 -16.58 -6.51
CA LEU A 85 11.40 -16.47 -7.93
C LEU A 85 12.63 -16.71 -8.80
N ARG A 86 13.78 -16.16 -8.40
CA ARG A 86 15.05 -16.40 -9.11
C ARG A 86 15.49 -17.86 -9.05
N ASP A 87 15.31 -18.52 -7.91
CA ASP A 87 15.61 -19.97 -7.76
C ASP A 87 14.78 -20.82 -8.74
N LEU A 88 13.58 -20.37 -9.09
CA LEU A 88 12.78 -20.99 -10.16
C LEU A 88 13.26 -20.64 -11.57
N GLY A 89 14.20 -19.69 -11.71
CA GLY A 89 14.65 -19.14 -12.97
C GLY A 89 13.66 -18.13 -13.58
N ALA A 90 12.76 -17.55 -12.79
CA ALA A 90 11.91 -16.45 -13.20
C ALA A 90 12.64 -15.09 -13.11
N TYR A 91 12.09 -14.07 -13.73
CA TYR A 91 12.60 -12.69 -13.73
C TYR A 91 11.69 -11.79 -12.88
N PRO A 92 12.00 -11.58 -11.59
CA PRO A 92 11.23 -10.67 -10.75
C PRO A 92 11.50 -9.22 -11.13
N VAL A 93 10.41 -8.45 -11.29
CA VAL A 93 10.47 -7.00 -11.53
C VAL A 93 9.63 -6.29 -10.48
N ILE A 94 10.14 -5.21 -9.90
CA ILE A 94 9.47 -4.44 -8.84
C ILE A 94 8.77 -3.24 -9.46
N LEU A 95 7.48 -3.08 -9.17
CA LEU A 95 6.68 -1.94 -9.58
C LEU A 95 5.94 -1.34 -8.40
N GLU A 96 6.21 -0.10 -8.07
CA GLU A 96 5.48 0.67 -7.07
C GLU A 96 5.51 2.15 -7.39
N THR A 97 4.38 2.81 -7.16
CA THR A 97 4.30 4.27 -7.16
C THR A 97 3.72 4.74 -5.82
N PRO A 98 4.37 5.68 -5.13
CA PRO A 98 3.97 6.12 -3.79
C PRO A 98 2.61 6.83 -3.80
N GLY A 99 2.14 7.20 -2.61
CA GLY A 99 1.02 8.14 -2.46
C GLY A 99 1.31 9.47 -3.14
N MET A 100 0.28 10.12 -3.69
CA MET A 100 0.44 11.40 -4.43
C MET A 100 0.97 12.56 -3.58
N GLU A 101 1.08 12.37 -2.26
CA GLU A 101 1.71 13.32 -1.35
C GLU A 101 3.26 13.20 -1.33
N TYR A 102 3.80 12.12 -1.92
CA TYR A 102 5.23 11.82 -1.92
C TYR A 102 5.78 11.75 -3.33
N ARG A 103 7.02 12.18 -3.52
CA ARG A 103 7.69 12.01 -4.80
C ARG A 103 8.24 10.59 -4.91
N LEU A 104 8.21 10.08 -6.12
CA LEU A 104 8.75 8.76 -6.42
C LEU A 104 10.23 8.66 -6.04
N GLU A 105 11.01 9.65 -6.47
CA GLU A 105 12.46 9.72 -6.26
C GLU A 105 12.81 9.76 -4.77
N GLU A 106 12.06 10.52 -3.97
CA GLU A 106 12.24 10.61 -2.52
C GLU A 106 11.97 9.25 -1.84
N THR A 107 10.92 8.55 -2.28
CA THR A 107 10.58 7.22 -1.76
C THR A 107 11.62 6.18 -2.18
N TRP A 108 12.08 6.22 -3.41
CA TRP A 108 13.11 5.31 -3.91
C TRP A 108 14.46 5.56 -3.23
N GLN A 109 14.83 6.83 -3.01
CA GLN A 109 16.03 7.19 -2.27
C GLN A 109 15.98 6.69 -0.83
N PHE A 110 14.85 6.85 -0.15
CA PHE A 110 14.70 6.41 1.24
C PHE A 110 14.96 4.92 1.42
N PHE A 111 14.46 4.08 0.50
CA PHE A 111 14.65 2.63 0.54
C PHE A 111 15.93 2.17 -0.15
N ASP A 112 16.68 3.07 -0.77
CA ASP A 112 17.74 2.72 -1.73
C ASP A 112 17.26 1.64 -2.73
N LEU A 113 16.05 1.86 -3.26
CA LEU A 113 15.32 0.83 -4.00
C LEU A 113 16.04 0.34 -5.26
N PRO A 114 16.76 1.20 -6.03
CA PRO A 114 17.58 0.74 -7.14
C PRO A 114 18.71 -0.21 -6.73
N ALA A 115 19.44 0.10 -5.65
CA ALA A 115 20.50 -0.77 -5.14
C ALA A 115 19.92 -2.05 -4.51
N PHE A 116 18.80 -1.95 -3.79
CA PHE A 116 18.07 -3.11 -3.27
C PHE A 116 17.67 -4.06 -4.41
N ALA A 117 17.01 -3.56 -5.46
CA ALA A 117 16.59 -4.39 -6.58
C ALA A 117 17.80 -5.07 -7.26
N SER A 118 18.84 -4.30 -7.57
CA SER A 118 20.06 -4.81 -8.22
C SER A 118 20.77 -5.87 -7.38
N SER A 119 20.96 -5.63 -6.08
CA SER A 119 21.67 -6.55 -5.18
C SER A 119 20.95 -7.88 -4.98
N HIS A 120 19.63 -7.91 -5.06
CA HIS A 120 18.82 -9.12 -4.98
C HIS A 120 18.54 -9.75 -6.37
N GLY A 121 18.93 -9.08 -7.46
CA GLY A 121 18.74 -9.56 -8.83
C GLY A 121 17.31 -9.43 -9.33
N ALA A 122 16.60 -8.42 -8.88
CA ALA A 122 15.35 -7.95 -9.48
C ALA A 122 15.61 -6.72 -10.35
N GLU A 123 14.69 -6.44 -11.27
CA GLU A 123 14.64 -5.16 -11.99
C GLU A 123 13.67 -4.21 -11.28
N LEU A 124 14.05 -2.95 -11.14
CA LEU A 124 13.13 -1.90 -10.73
C LEU A 124 12.54 -1.26 -11.99
N LEU A 125 11.22 -1.44 -12.20
CA LEU A 125 10.56 -0.92 -13.39
C LEU A 125 10.55 0.60 -13.40
N SER A 126 10.95 1.15 -14.54
CA SER A 126 10.81 2.56 -14.83
C SER A 126 9.33 2.97 -14.85
N VAL A 127 9.03 4.16 -14.37
CA VAL A 127 7.68 4.75 -14.42
C VAL A 127 7.61 5.97 -15.34
N ASN A 128 8.42 5.96 -16.38
CA ASN A 128 8.45 7.03 -17.39
C ASN A 128 7.15 7.09 -18.21
N SER A 129 6.95 8.18 -18.92
CA SER A 129 5.70 8.47 -19.64
C SER A 129 5.28 7.40 -20.64
N ASN A 130 6.24 6.67 -21.23
CA ASN A 130 5.99 5.66 -22.27
C ASN A 130 5.54 4.29 -21.72
N ASP A 131 5.71 4.06 -20.42
CA ASP A 131 5.39 2.78 -19.76
C ASP A 131 3.91 2.68 -19.37
N TRP A 132 3.17 3.77 -19.49
CA TRP A 132 1.78 3.87 -19.10
C TRP A 132 0.84 3.71 -20.29
N VAL A 133 -0.11 2.80 -20.17
CA VAL A 133 -1.15 2.56 -21.16
C VAL A 133 -2.54 2.82 -20.59
N SER A 134 -3.41 3.40 -21.42
CA SER A 134 -4.80 3.69 -21.06
C SER A 134 -5.69 2.53 -21.50
N VAL A 135 -6.34 1.87 -20.55
CA VAL A 135 -7.17 0.68 -20.77
C VAL A 135 -8.61 0.93 -20.36
N GLN A 136 -9.56 0.47 -21.16
CA GLN A 136 -10.97 0.44 -20.79
C GLN A 136 -11.22 -0.66 -19.76
N ILE A 137 -11.99 -0.35 -18.72
CA ILE A 137 -12.41 -1.33 -17.73
C ILE A 137 -13.79 -1.86 -18.10
N ALA A 138 -13.83 -3.08 -18.64
CA ALA A 138 -15.09 -3.74 -18.98
C ALA A 138 -15.97 -3.89 -17.74
N GLY A 139 -17.23 -3.46 -17.82
CA GLY A 139 -18.15 -3.47 -16.67
C GLY A 139 -17.81 -2.49 -15.55
N GLY A 140 -16.79 -1.64 -15.71
CA GLY A 140 -16.48 -0.58 -14.73
C GLY A 140 -17.68 0.33 -14.50
N LYS A 141 -18.05 0.59 -13.25
CA LYS A 141 -19.24 1.40 -12.89
C LYS A 141 -18.93 2.88 -12.81
N VAL A 142 -17.80 3.21 -12.20
CA VAL A 142 -17.36 4.57 -11.90
C VAL A 142 -16.07 4.89 -12.64
N LEU A 143 -15.05 4.05 -12.48
CA LEU A 143 -13.79 4.14 -13.20
C LEU A 143 -13.90 3.36 -14.52
N LYS A 144 -14.28 4.05 -15.60
CA LYS A 144 -14.46 3.43 -16.93
C LYS A 144 -13.16 3.14 -17.65
N ARG A 145 -12.09 3.82 -17.29
CA ARG A 145 -10.77 3.72 -17.91
C ARG A 145 -9.70 3.94 -16.83
N ALA A 146 -8.63 3.18 -16.90
CA ALA A 146 -7.45 3.37 -16.06
C ALA A 146 -6.19 3.50 -16.93
N ARG A 147 -5.27 4.35 -16.51
CA ARG A 147 -3.91 4.41 -17.04
C ARG A 147 -3.02 3.64 -16.08
N VAL A 148 -2.57 2.46 -16.52
CA VAL A 148 -1.79 1.52 -15.72
C VAL A 148 -0.44 1.25 -16.37
N HIS A 149 0.53 0.77 -15.60
CA HIS A 149 1.82 0.40 -16.17
C HIS A 149 1.65 -0.82 -17.10
N ARG A 150 2.31 -0.78 -18.27
CA ARG A 150 2.21 -1.83 -19.32
C ARG A 150 2.50 -3.23 -18.76
N ALA A 151 3.54 -3.37 -17.94
CA ALA A 151 3.97 -4.64 -17.39
C ALA A 151 2.86 -5.41 -16.63
N VAL A 152 1.90 -4.71 -16.02
CA VAL A 152 0.81 -5.37 -15.28
C VAL A 152 -0.27 -5.97 -16.19
N LEU A 153 -0.25 -5.64 -17.46
CA LEU A 153 -1.13 -6.24 -18.49
C LEU A 153 -0.45 -7.40 -19.21
N GLU A 154 0.88 -7.43 -19.21
CA GLU A 154 1.68 -8.39 -19.97
C GLU A 154 2.21 -9.52 -19.09
N HIS A 155 2.30 -9.32 -17.77
CA HIS A 155 2.93 -10.26 -16.85
C HIS A 155 2.03 -10.58 -15.66
N ARG A 156 2.30 -11.73 -15.04
CA ARG A 156 1.65 -12.13 -13.79
C ARG A 156 2.11 -11.25 -12.63
N ILE A 157 1.20 -10.99 -11.70
CA ILE A 157 1.44 -10.08 -10.57
C ILE A 157 1.37 -10.85 -9.25
N ILE A 158 2.36 -10.65 -8.39
CA ILE A 158 2.31 -10.98 -6.97
C ILE A 158 2.13 -9.66 -6.21
N ASN A 159 1.00 -9.53 -5.54
CA ASN A 159 0.61 -8.36 -4.79
C ASN A 159 0.99 -8.52 -3.32
N LEU A 160 1.77 -7.57 -2.77
CA LEU A 160 2.28 -7.58 -1.40
C LEU A 160 1.73 -6.39 -0.59
N PRO A 161 0.45 -6.40 -0.23
CA PRO A 161 -0.14 -5.36 0.59
C PRO A 161 0.36 -5.42 2.03
N LYS A 162 0.26 -4.30 2.75
CA LYS A 162 0.49 -4.19 4.18
C LYS A 162 -0.82 -4.32 4.94
N LEU A 163 -0.81 -5.04 6.07
CA LEU A 163 -1.95 -5.16 6.98
C LEU A 163 -2.11 -3.85 7.76
N LYS A 164 -2.99 -2.96 7.32
CA LYS A 164 -3.15 -1.65 7.97
C LYS A 164 -4.52 -1.03 7.78
N THR A 165 -4.91 -0.20 8.75
CA THR A 165 -6.04 0.72 8.63
C THR A 165 -5.72 1.86 7.65
N HIS A 166 -6.74 2.61 7.27
CA HIS A 166 -6.60 3.75 6.37
C HIS A 166 -7.69 4.79 6.63
N ILE A 167 -7.27 6.00 6.92
CA ILE A 167 -8.17 7.10 7.33
C ILE A 167 -9.31 7.39 6.34
N ILE A 168 -9.13 7.14 5.02
CA ILE A 168 -10.15 7.39 4.00
C ILE A 168 -10.94 6.13 3.65
N THR A 169 -10.27 4.98 3.53
CA THR A 169 -10.89 3.76 3.00
C THR A 169 -11.18 2.70 4.07
N GLY A 170 -10.92 3.00 5.34
CA GLY A 170 -11.04 2.07 6.45
C GLY A 170 -9.84 1.12 6.57
N ALA A 171 -9.47 0.44 5.51
CA ALA A 171 -8.32 -0.46 5.46
C ALA A 171 -7.52 -0.32 4.15
N THR A 172 -6.24 -0.67 4.22
CA THR A 172 -5.38 -0.96 3.06
C THR A 172 -5.05 -2.44 3.12
N LEU A 173 -5.50 -3.18 2.14
CA LEU A 173 -5.27 -4.61 1.96
C LEU A 173 -5.04 -4.88 0.47
N SER A 174 -5.30 -6.09 -0.02
CA SER A 174 -4.96 -6.53 -1.38
C SER A 174 -5.62 -5.68 -2.47
N MET A 175 -6.95 -5.52 -2.40
CA MET A 175 -7.69 -4.80 -3.45
C MET A 175 -7.23 -3.36 -3.58
N LYS A 176 -7.05 -2.65 -2.47
CA LYS A 176 -6.63 -1.25 -2.49
C LYS A 176 -5.15 -1.08 -2.86
N ASN A 177 -4.29 -2.05 -2.55
CA ASN A 177 -2.85 -1.96 -2.86
C ASN A 177 -2.59 -1.80 -4.36
N LEU A 178 -3.47 -2.31 -5.21
CA LEU A 178 -3.35 -2.20 -6.67
C LEU A 178 -3.46 -0.76 -7.20
N MET A 179 -3.89 0.21 -6.40
CA MET A 179 -3.82 1.63 -6.81
C MET A 179 -2.40 2.08 -7.13
N GLY A 180 -1.38 1.50 -6.49
CA GLY A 180 0.03 1.83 -6.71
C GLY A 180 0.61 1.34 -8.04
N ILE A 181 -0.17 0.67 -8.90
CA ILE A 181 0.21 0.37 -10.30
C ILE A 181 -0.39 1.36 -11.28
N CYS A 182 -1.17 2.32 -10.80
CA CYS A 182 -1.83 3.31 -11.63
C CYS A 182 -0.98 4.58 -11.74
N HIS A 183 -1.07 5.22 -12.91
CA HIS A 183 -0.59 6.58 -13.10
C HIS A 183 -1.36 7.56 -12.20
N ASP A 184 -0.74 8.68 -11.83
CA ASP A 184 -1.33 9.66 -10.91
C ASP A 184 -2.64 10.26 -11.43
N ASP A 185 -2.82 10.41 -12.75
CA ASP A 185 -4.11 10.82 -13.33
C ASP A 185 -5.25 9.87 -12.98
N THR A 186 -4.96 8.56 -12.97
CA THR A 186 -5.94 7.54 -12.58
C THR A 186 -6.19 7.58 -11.08
N LYS A 187 -5.12 7.66 -10.26
CA LYS A 187 -5.27 7.79 -8.80
C LYS A 187 -6.13 8.99 -8.44
N ARG A 188 -5.87 10.16 -9.06
CA ARG A 188 -6.65 11.39 -8.88
C ARG A 188 -8.11 11.18 -9.28
N SER A 189 -8.34 10.58 -10.45
CA SER A 189 -9.69 10.28 -10.92
C SER A 189 -10.45 9.37 -9.95
N MET A 190 -9.81 8.36 -9.37
CA MET A 190 -10.40 7.47 -8.37
C MET A 190 -10.88 8.24 -7.13
N HIS A 191 -10.09 9.22 -6.66
CA HIS A 191 -10.49 10.06 -5.52
C HIS A 191 -11.65 11.00 -5.84
N VAL A 192 -11.66 11.58 -7.03
CA VAL A 192 -12.72 12.50 -7.47
C VAL A 192 -14.03 11.77 -7.76
N LEU A 193 -13.98 10.68 -8.50
CA LEU A 193 -15.15 9.91 -8.93
C LEU A 193 -15.77 9.08 -7.80
N GLY A 194 -14.99 8.70 -6.79
CA GLY A 194 -15.40 7.88 -5.67
C GLY A 194 -14.47 6.68 -5.50
N ILE A 195 -13.55 6.81 -4.55
CA ILE A 195 -12.43 5.87 -4.35
C ILE A 195 -12.88 4.42 -4.14
N HIS A 196 -13.93 4.19 -3.35
CA HIS A 196 -14.37 2.83 -3.01
C HIS A 196 -14.85 2.05 -4.24
N ARG A 197 -15.72 2.63 -5.06
CA ARG A 197 -16.18 1.98 -6.31
C ARG A 197 -15.07 1.88 -7.34
N SER A 198 -14.20 2.87 -7.41
CA SER A 198 -13.04 2.85 -8.32
C SER A 198 -12.04 1.74 -7.98
N ILE A 199 -11.87 1.40 -6.69
CA ILE A 199 -11.06 0.25 -6.27
C ILE A 199 -11.67 -1.06 -6.80
N VAL A 200 -12.99 -1.22 -6.72
CA VAL A 200 -13.68 -2.41 -7.26
C VAL A 200 -13.50 -2.49 -8.77
N ASP A 201 -13.72 -1.37 -9.47
CA ASP A 201 -13.54 -1.32 -10.93
C ASP A 201 -12.09 -1.66 -11.35
N LEU A 202 -11.07 -1.16 -10.62
CA LEU A 202 -9.68 -1.49 -10.90
C LEU A 202 -9.39 -2.99 -10.74
N ASN A 203 -9.99 -3.65 -9.74
CA ASN A 203 -9.84 -5.08 -9.50
C ASN A 203 -10.57 -5.97 -10.54
N ARG A 204 -11.42 -5.39 -11.41
CA ARG A 204 -11.89 -6.08 -12.62
C ARG A 204 -10.83 -6.18 -13.69
N LEU A 205 -9.98 -5.18 -13.77
CA LEU A 205 -8.92 -5.09 -14.79
C LEU A 205 -7.69 -5.89 -14.38
N ILE A 206 -7.29 -5.81 -13.11
CA ILE A 206 -6.03 -6.34 -12.59
C ILE A 206 -6.31 -7.43 -11.56
N VAL A 207 -5.90 -8.65 -11.89
CA VAL A 207 -6.11 -9.83 -11.05
C VAL A 207 -4.75 -10.46 -10.71
N PRO A 208 -4.18 -10.21 -9.53
CA PRO A 208 -2.94 -10.84 -9.10
C PRO A 208 -3.09 -12.36 -8.98
N VAL A 209 -2.02 -13.11 -9.27
CA VAL A 209 -2.01 -14.56 -9.09
C VAL A 209 -1.82 -14.97 -7.64
N LEU A 210 -1.24 -14.06 -6.84
CA LEU A 210 -1.06 -14.19 -5.39
C LEU A 210 -1.24 -12.84 -4.74
N ASN A 211 -2.02 -12.79 -3.67
CA ASN A 211 -2.10 -11.68 -2.73
C ASN A 211 -1.49 -12.16 -1.41
N LEU A 212 -0.39 -11.55 -1.00
CA LEU A 212 0.36 -11.89 0.21
C LEU A 212 0.40 -10.67 1.13
N ILE A 213 -0.50 -10.64 2.11
CA ILE A 213 -0.62 -9.54 3.08
C ILE A 213 0.51 -9.67 4.10
N ASP A 214 1.37 -8.67 4.15
CA ASP A 214 2.40 -8.51 5.17
C ASP A 214 1.79 -7.98 6.47
N GLY A 215 1.58 -8.88 7.41
CA GLY A 215 1.18 -8.59 8.79
C GLY A 215 2.31 -8.84 9.79
N THR A 216 3.58 -8.80 9.40
CA THR A 216 4.71 -8.87 10.34
C THR A 216 4.61 -7.78 11.39
N VAL A 217 4.45 -6.53 10.96
CA VAL A 217 4.02 -5.40 11.75
C VAL A 217 2.86 -4.73 11.02
N GLY A 218 1.69 -4.69 11.60
CA GLY A 218 0.53 -3.97 11.07
C GLY A 218 0.52 -2.51 11.49
N MET A 219 -0.50 -1.76 11.04
CA MET A 219 -0.76 -0.39 11.50
C MET A 219 -2.23 -0.22 11.83
N GLU A 220 -2.53 0.40 12.96
CA GLU A 220 -3.88 0.71 13.41
C GLU A 220 -4.13 2.22 13.54
N GLY A 221 -5.37 2.63 13.76
CA GLY A 221 -5.75 4.05 13.89
C GLY A 221 -5.75 4.81 12.56
N ASP A 222 -5.25 6.03 12.55
CA ASP A 222 -5.31 6.95 11.41
C ASP A 222 -4.24 6.65 10.32
N GLY A 223 -4.16 5.36 9.87
CA GLY A 223 -3.32 4.97 8.72
C GLY A 223 -3.71 5.75 7.44
N ALA A 224 -2.98 5.63 6.39
CA ALA A 224 -2.03 4.60 5.91
C ALA A 224 -0.55 4.82 6.24
N VAL A 225 -0.15 5.97 6.82
CA VAL A 225 1.26 6.36 6.99
C VAL A 225 1.60 6.74 8.43
N TYR A 226 0.66 7.36 9.14
CA TYR A 226 0.86 7.95 10.47
C TYR A 226 -0.01 7.31 11.56
N GLY A 227 -0.46 6.07 11.35
CA GLY A 227 -1.10 5.27 12.38
C GLY A 227 -0.09 4.74 13.41
N VAL A 228 -0.55 3.89 14.30
CA VAL A 228 0.25 3.27 15.35
C VAL A 228 0.71 1.88 14.88
N PRO A 229 2.00 1.55 14.95
CA PRO A 229 2.47 0.22 14.62
C PRO A 229 1.93 -0.83 15.59
N LYS A 230 1.57 -1.99 15.06
CA LYS A 230 1.07 -3.11 15.84
C LYS A 230 1.78 -4.40 15.45
N LYS A 231 2.49 -5.03 16.39
CA LYS A 231 3.13 -6.32 16.15
C LYS A 231 2.06 -7.39 16.02
N VAL A 232 1.91 -7.95 14.83
CA VAL A 232 0.94 -9.01 14.52
C VAL A 232 1.65 -10.34 14.28
N GLY A 233 2.77 -10.31 13.57
CA GLY A 233 3.62 -11.48 13.35
C GLY A 233 2.96 -12.54 12.45
N MET A 234 2.25 -12.14 11.40
CA MET A 234 1.52 -13.07 10.53
C MET A 234 1.63 -12.69 9.05
N LEU A 235 1.70 -13.69 8.19
CA LEU A 235 1.47 -13.56 6.75
C LEU A 235 0.09 -14.17 6.43
N ILE A 236 -0.70 -13.47 5.62
CA ILE A 236 -2.01 -13.93 5.14
C ILE A 236 -1.98 -13.93 3.62
N ALA A 237 -2.39 -15.02 2.98
CA ALA A 237 -2.38 -15.06 1.53
C ALA A 237 -3.54 -15.82 0.90
N GLY A 238 -3.86 -15.46 -0.34
CA GLY A 238 -4.84 -16.12 -1.18
C GLY A 238 -4.70 -15.72 -2.64
N LYS A 239 -5.25 -16.54 -3.53
CA LYS A 239 -5.31 -16.20 -4.98
C LYS A 239 -6.40 -15.17 -5.28
N ASN A 240 -7.46 -15.16 -4.50
CA ASN A 240 -8.55 -14.20 -4.59
C ASN A 240 -8.29 -13.02 -3.64
N ALA A 241 -8.23 -11.80 -4.18
CA ALA A 241 -7.93 -10.60 -3.40
C ALA A 241 -8.98 -10.31 -2.33
N LEU A 242 -10.29 -10.47 -2.65
CA LEU A 242 -11.36 -10.26 -1.68
C LEU A 242 -11.31 -11.29 -0.56
N ALA A 243 -11.05 -12.57 -0.87
CA ALA A 243 -10.91 -13.61 0.14
C ALA A 243 -9.74 -13.35 1.10
N ALA A 244 -8.58 -12.94 0.57
CA ALA A 244 -7.43 -12.55 1.39
C ALA A 244 -7.73 -11.33 2.27
N ASP A 245 -8.44 -10.33 1.71
CA ASP A 245 -8.82 -9.11 2.43
C ASP A 245 -9.82 -9.39 3.55
N LEU A 246 -10.78 -10.29 3.33
CA LEU A 246 -11.73 -10.72 4.37
C LEU A 246 -11.02 -11.41 5.55
N ALA A 247 -10.01 -12.24 5.27
CA ALA A 247 -9.19 -12.84 6.34
C ALA A 247 -8.34 -11.78 7.06
N GLY A 248 -7.82 -10.79 6.33
CA GLY A 248 -7.14 -9.63 6.93
C GLY A 248 -8.08 -8.85 7.86
N LEU A 249 -9.32 -8.56 7.45
CA LEU A 249 -10.32 -7.90 8.28
C LEU A 249 -10.69 -8.73 9.52
N GLU A 250 -10.84 -10.04 9.37
CA GLU A 250 -11.12 -10.93 10.51
C GLU A 250 -10.03 -10.84 11.57
N LEU A 251 -8.75 -10.88 11.15
CA LEU A 251 -7.63 -10.69 12.05
C LEU A 251 -7.65 -9.30 12.71
N MET A 252 -7.99 -8.26 11.96
CA MET A 252 -8.08 -6.88 12.46
C MET A 252 -9.30 -6.66 13.38
N GLY A 253 -10.25 -7.58 13.44
CA GLY A 253 -11.52 -7.41 14.18
C GLY A 253 -12.43 -6.34 13.58
N ILE A 254 -12.34 -6.11 12.25
CA ILE A 254 -13.10 -5.10 11.51
C ILE A 254 -14.15 -5.79 10.63
N SER A 255 -15.39 -5.30 10.66
CA SER A 255 -16.46 -5.82 9.82
C SER A 255 -16.32 -5.36 8.36
N ILE A 256 -16.71 -6.22 7.40
CA ILE A 256 -16.80 -5.85 5.98
C ILE A 256 -17.72 -4.64 5.76
N GLU A 257 -18.75 -4.48 6.60
CA GLU A 257 -19.68 -3.35 6.54
C GLU A 257 -19.02 -1.99 6.80
N GLU A 258 -17.89 -2.00 7.52
CA GLU A 258 -17.09 -0.80 7.81
C GLU A 258 -16.13 -0.43 6.68
N ILE A 259 -15.94 -1.32 5.71
CA ILE A 259 -14.98 -1.13 4.60
C ILE A 259 -15.74 -1.09 3.25
N PRO A 260 -16.22 0.09 2.82
CA PRO A 260 -17.16 0.19 1.72
C PRO A 260 -16.69 -0.43 0.40
N HIS A 261 -15.38 -0.39 0.08
CA HIS A 261 -14.90 -1.01 -1.16
C HIS A 261 -14.94 -2.54 -1.11
N LEU A 262 -14.72 -3.16 0.04
CA LEU A 262 -14.84 -4.63 0.19
C LEU A 262 -16.31 -5.05 0.20
N LYS A 263 -17.19 -4.27 0.86
CA LYS A 263 -18.64 -4.48 0.78
C LYS A 263 -19.13 -4.44 -0.66
N PHE A 264 -18.76 -3.39 -1.42
CA PHE A 264 -19.11 -3.27 -2.82
C PHE A 264 -18.53 -4.38 -3.70
N ALA A 265 -17.33 -4.86 -3.38
CA ALA A 265 -16.77 -6.03 -4.06
C ALA A 265 -17.57 -7.30 -3.78
N GLY A 266 -17.97 -7.51 -2.54
CA GLY A 266 -18.84 -8.63 -2.16
C GLY A 266 -20.23 -8.59 -2.83
N GLU A 267 -20.83 -7.39 -2.95
CA GLU A 267 -22.09 -7.19 -3.69
C GLU A 267 -21.95 -7.48 -5.18
N GLU A 268 -20.78 -7.25 -5.75
CA GLU A 268 -20.55 -7.26 -7.20
C GLU A 268 -19.95 -8.57 -7.70
N PHE A 269 -19.00 -9.15 -6.98
CA PHE A 269 -18.30 -10.38 -7.34
C PHE A 269 -18.83 -11.60 -6.57
N GLY A 270 -19.67 -11.39 -5.57
CA GLY A 270 -20.04 -12.37 -4.57
C GLY A 270 -19.01 -12.45 -3.45
N VAL A 271 -19.46 -12.70 -2.23
CA VAL A 271 -18.57 -13.00 -1.11
C VAL A 271 -18.02 -14.42 -1.30
N PRO A 272 -16.70 -14.61 -1.41
CA PRO A 272 -16.14 -15.92 -1.64
C PRO A 272 -16.36 -16.86 -0.44
N ASP A 273 -16.78 -18.09 -0.70
CA ASP A 273 -16.68 -19.16 0.31
C ASP A 273 -15.21 -19.53 0.48
N THR A 274 -14.71 -19.53 1.73
CA THR A 274 -13.28 -19.67 2.00
C THR A 274 -12.96 -20.95 2.76
N GLU A 275 -11.88 -21.61 2.34
CA GLU A 275 -11.17 -22.63 3.11
C GLU A 275 -9.99 -21.98 3.82
N LYS A 276 -10.02 -21.86 5.14
CA LYS A 276 -8.93 -21.32 5.96
C LYS A 276 -7.94 -22.41 6.32
N VAL A 277 -6.66 -22.17 6.05
CA VAL A 277 -5.56 -23.11 6.26
C VAL A 277 -4.44 -22.45 7.04
N GLY A 278 -3.74 -23.21 7.86
CA GLY A 278 -2.61 -22.72 8.66
C GLY A 278 -2.99 -22.34 10.08
N ASP A 279 -2.40 -21.27 10.60
CA ASP A 279 -2.61 -20.83 11.97
C ASP A 279 -3.98 -20.14 12.12
N VAL A 280 -4.62 -20.35 13.26
CA VAL A 280 -5.92 -19.72 13.57
C VAL A 280 -5.74 -18.21 13.66
N LEU A 281 -6.60 -17.47 12.94
CA LEU A 281 -6.72 -16.04 13.06
C LEU A 281 -7.39 -15.70 14.40
N VAL A 282 -6.58 -15.30 15.37
CA VAL A 282 -7.10 -14.73 16.62
C VAL A 282 -7.36 -13.24 16.37
N GLN A 283 -8.58 -12.79 16.58
CA GLN A 283 -8.93 -11.37 16.44
C GLN A 283 -8.03 -10.51 17.34
N ASP A 284 -7.31 -9.61 16.69
CA ASP A 284 -6.47 -8.63 17.34
C ASP A 284 -7.10 -7.25 17.10
N GLN A 285 -8.05 -6.84 17.95
CA GLN A 285 -8.86 -5.64 17.76
C GLN A 285 -7.99 -4.43 17.39
N PHE A 286 -8.02 -4.07 16.11
CA PHE A 286 -7.35 -2.88 15.62
C PHE A 286 -8.15 -1.63 15.93
N LEU A 287 -7.48 -0.58 16.32
CA LEU A 287 -8.10 0.73 16.45
C LEU A 287 -8.56 1.21 15.07
N ALA A 288 -9.87 1.37 14.90
CA ALA A 288 -10.43 1.88 13.65
C ALA A 288 -10.03 3.36 13.44
N PRO A 289 -9.82 3.80 12.20
CA PRO A 289 -9.59 5.21 11.89
C PRO A 289 -10.86 6.03 12.21
N ARG A 290 -10.67 7.27 12.69
CA ARG A 290 -11.78 8.16 13.08
C ARG A 290 -11.71 9.51 12.37
N PRO A 291 -11.82 9.56 11.02
CA PRO A 291 -11.81 10.82 10.31
C PRO A 291 -13.07 11.63 10.63
N SER A 292 -12.90 12.96 10.84
CA SER A 292 -14.06 13.82 10.94
C SER A 292 -14.76 13.99 9.57
N LYS A 293 -16.06 14.29 9.57
CA LYS A 293 -16.79 14.57 8.31
C LYS A 293 -16.18 15.75 7.55
N ALA A 294 -15.70 16.77 8.27
CA ALA A 294 -15.03 17.91 7.68
C ALA A 294 -13.72 17.52 6.99
N TYR A 295 -12.94 16.60 7.60
CA TYR A 295 -11.73 16.04 7.01
C TYR A 295 -12.03 15.32 5.68
N LEU A 296 -13.02 14.44 5.66
CA LEU A 296 -13.40 13.69 4.45
C LEU A 296 -13.90 14.61 3.33
N LEU A 297 -14.66 15.65 3.66
CA LEU A 297 -15.10 16.66 2.69
C LEU A 297 -13.92 17.47 2.16
N GLY A 298 -13.06 17.97 3.04
CA GLY A 298 -11.86 18.72 2.68
C GLY A 298 -10.90 17.89 1.82
N TYR A 299 -10.70 16.65 2.17
CA TYR A 299 -9.88 15.70 1.40
C TYR A 299 -10.37 15.55 -0.04
N ARG A 300 -11.67 15.32 -0.23
CA ARG A 300 -12.27 15.23 -1.58
C ARG A 300 -12.10 16.53 -2.38
N LEU A 301 -12.33 17.68 -1.73
CA LEU A 301 -12.17 18.99 -2.36
C LEU A 301 -10.71 19.22 -2.81
N LEU A 302 -9.72 18.80 -2.03
CA LEU A 302 -8.31 18.90 -2.40
C LEU A 302 -8.01 18.19 -3.71
N TYR A 303 -8.56 17.00 -3.97
CA TYR A 303 -8.36 16.28 -5.23
C TYR A 303 -9.07 16.93 -6.42
N VAL A 304 -10.22 17.54 -6.19
CA VAL A 304 -10.88 18.34 -7.24
C VAL A 304 -10.01 19.54 -7.62
N ILE A 305 -9.45 20.24 -6.64
CA ILE A 305 -8.51 21.36 -6.89
C ILE A 305 -7.26 20.85 -7.61
N ASP A 306 -6.70 19.71 -7.17
CA ASP A 306 -5.52 19.11 -7.76
C ASP A 306 -5.70 18.76 -9.25
N SER A 307 -6.93 18.41 -9.65
CA SER A 307 -7.24 18.13 -11.06
C SER A 307 -7.01 19.33 -11.98
N CYS A 308 -7.13 20.55 -11.45
CA CYS A 308 -6.83 21.78 -12.18
C CYS A 308 -5.40 22.28 -11.93
N PHE A 309 -4.88 22.06 -10.72
CA PHE A 309 -3.60 22.59 -10.29
C PHE A 309 -2.40 21.82 -10.89
N TYR A 310 -2.45 20.48 -10.88
CA TYR A 310 -1.36 19.62 -11.36
C TYR A 310 -0.99 19.89 -12.84
N PRO A 311 -1.96 19.97 -13.78
CA PRO A 311 -1.63 20.28 -15.18
C PRO A 311 -0.92 21.62 -15.39
N LEU A 312 -1.15 22.58 -14.48
CA LEU A 312 -0.58 23.93 -14.57
C LEU A 312 0.80 24.05 -13.92
N LYS A 313 1.07 23.29 -12.87
CA LYS A 313 2.23 23.42 -12.02
C LYS A 313 3.20 22.22 -12.05
N GLY A 314 2.78 21.07 -12.58
CA GLY A 314 3.57 19.84 -12.61
C GLY A 314 3.84 19.21 -11.24
N ILE A 315 3.14 19.69 -10.19
CA ILE A 315 3.26 19.20 -8.82
C ILE A 315 1.85 19.06 -8.23
N HIS A 316 1.62 18.05 -7.41
CA HIS A 316 0.34 17.84 -6.76
C HIS A 316 0.02 18.96 -5.77
N PHE A 317 -1.26 19.36 -5.70
CA PHE A 317 -1.67 20.45 -4.81
C PHE A 317 -1.43 20.11 -3.34
N ASN A 318 -1.66 18.86 -2.93
CA ASN A 318 -1.32 18.38 -1.59
C ASN A 318 0.18 18.48 -1.31
N GLU A 319 1.03 18.09 -2.24
CA GLU A 319 2.49 18.22 -2.13
C GLU A 319 2.89 19.70 -2.00
N TYR A 320 2.32 20.56 -2.84
CA TYR A 320 2.55 22.00 -2.76
C TYR A 320 2.19 22.58 -1.39
N LEU A 321 0.99 22.29 -0.88
CA LEU A 321 0.55 22.73 0.44
C LEU A 321 1.43 22.19 1.57
N TYR A 322 1.84 20.94 1.43
CA TYR A 322 2.75 20.32 2.39
C TYR A 322 4.11 21.03 2.43
N ARG A 323 4.74 21.26 1.26
CA ARG A 323 6.02 21.99 1.16
C ARG A 323 5.94 23.41 1.69
N LYS A 324 4.77 24.04 1.61
CA LYS A 324 4.48 25.35 2.24
C LYS A 324 4.17 25.23 3.74
N GLY A 325 4.12 24.03 4.30
CA GLY A 325 3.81 23.81 5.71
C GLY A 325 2.35 24.11 6.09
N ILE A 326 1.43 24.11 5.12
CA ILE A 326 0.02 24.42 5.32
C ILE A 326 -0.77 23.19 5.75
N VAL A 327 -0.44 22.02 5.20
CA VAL A 327 -1.10 20.74 5.53
C VAL A 327 -0.08 19.66 5.85
N GLY A 328 -0.54 18.59 6.49
CA GLY A 328 0.24 17.37 6.73
C GLY A 328 1.00 17.38 8.05
N THR A 329 1.56 16.22 8.35
CA THR A 329 2.36 15.95 9.54
C THR A 329 3.81 16.28 9.26
N ARG A 330 4.48 16.97 10.15
CA ARG A 330 5.86 17.41 9.98
C ARG A 330 6.65 17.32 11.27
N PRO A 331 7.96 17.04 11.21
CA PRO A 331 8.83 17.16 12.37
C PRO A 331 8.98 18.63 12.75
N TYR A 332 8.95 18.92 14.02
CA TYR A 332 9.17 20.24 14.61
C TYR A 332 10.19 20.12 15.74
N ILE A 333 11.24 20.93 15.70
CA ILE A 333 12.26 20.94 16.75
C ILE A 333 11.84 21.93 17.85
N ASN A 334 11.58 21.41 19.04
CA ASN A 334 11.36 22.22 20.22
C ASN A 334 12.70 22.81 20.68
N LYS A 335 12.84 24.13 20.53
CA LYS A 335 14.09 24.85 20.76
C LYS A 335 14.53 24.80 22.21
N ASP A 336 13.59 24.72 23.13
CA ASP A 336 13.85 24.73 24.58
C ASP A 336 14.35 23.38 25.11
N VAL A 337 13.98 22.30 24.43
CA VAL A 337 14.35 20.92 24.77
C VAL A 337 15.58 20.43 24.00
N CYS A 338 15.77 20.92 22.78
CA CYS A 338 16.86 20.49 21.91
C CYS A 338 18.23 20.92 22.45
N ASN A 339 19.08 19.93 22.72
CA ASN A 339 20.47 20.11 23.17
C ASN A 339 21.50 20.04 22.02
N SER A 340 21.05 19.98 20.75
CA SER A 340 21.89 19.91 19.55
C SER A 340 22.86 18.71 19.52
N CYS A 341 22.45 17.54 20.08
CA CYS A 341 23.30 16.33 20.14
C CYS A 341 23.69 15.75 18.77
N GLY A 342 22.92 16.01 17.70
CA GLY A 342 23.23 15.55 16.35
C GLY A 342 22.64 14.18 15.98
N ASP A 343 22.02 13.44 16.89
CA ASP A 343 21.46 12.10 16.62
C ASP A 343 20.47 12.11 15.45
N CYS A 344 19.66 13.16 15.35
CA CYS A 344 18.72 13.35 14.24
C CYS A 344 19.40 13.57 12.89
N LEU A 345 20.59 14.19 12.86
CA LEU A 345 21.38 14.34 11.63
C LEU A 345 21.99 13.01 11.20
N ALA A 346 22.46 12.22 12.15
CA ALA A 346 23.11 10.94 11.87
C ALA A 346 22.16 9.92 11.23
N ILE A 347 20.87 9.95 11.60
CA ILE A 347 19.85 9.01 11.09
C ILE A 347 19.13 9.57 9.85
N CYS A 348 19.18 10.86 9.59
CA CYS A 348 18.37 11.48 8.54
C CYS A 348 18.89 11.10 7.15
N PRO A 349 18.08 10.50 6.28
CA PRO A 349 18.47 10.19 4.89
C PRO A 349 18.63 11.46 4.02
N ALA A 350 18.22 12.63 4.51
CA ALA A 350 18.39 13.94 3.88
C ALA A 350 18.85 14.97 4.92
N PRO A 351 20.07 14.83 5.51
CA PRO A 351 20.49 15.61 6.66
C PRO A 351 20.56 17.14 6.40
N GLN A 352 20.70 17.56 5.16
CA GLN A 352 20.65 18.96 4.75
C GLN A 352 19.33 19.65 5.08
N CYS A 353 18.26 18.89 5.32
CA CYS A 353 16.97 19.47 5.74
C CYS A 353 16.94 19.94 7.20
N LEU A 354 17.91 19.52 8.03
CA LEU A 354 17.98 19.82 9.46
C LEU A 354 19.01 20.91 9.74
N ASP A 355 18.59 21.99 10.34
CA ASP A 355 19.45 23.08 10.83
C ASP A 355 19.42 23.07 12.37
N LEU A 356 20.49 22.55 12.99
CA LEU A 356 20.60 22.48 14.44
C LEU A 356 21.00 23.79 15.09
N ASP A 357 21.64 24.69 14.37
CA ASP A 357 22.03 26.03 14.89
C ASP A 357 20.77 26.88 15.09
N HIS A 358 19.88 26.89 14.10
CA HIS A 358 18.60 27.59 14.18
C HIS A 358 17.47 26.74 14.74
N LYS A 359 17.73 25.43 14.93
CA LYS A 359 16.75 24.43 15.39
C LYS A 359 15.48 24.44 14.52
N THR A 360 15.69 24.26 13.21
CA THR A 360 14.62 24.27 12.19
C THR A 360 14.72 23.11 11.22
N VAL A 361 13.62 22.82 10.53
CA VAL A 361 13.53 21.80 9.49
C VAL A 361 13.10 22.45 8.18
N ASN A 362 13.91 22.32 7.14
CA ASN A 362 13.55 22.72 5.79
C ASN A 362 12.61 21.70 5.15
N MET A 363 11.33 22.02 5.11
CA MET A 363 10.29 21.11 4.61
C MET A 363 10.36 20.88 3.09
N ALA A 364 11.09 21.70 2.33
CA ALA A 364 11.27 21.49 0.90
C ALA A 364 12.22 20.31 0.60
N GLU A 365 13.12 20.01 1.53
CA GLU A 365 14.11 18.94 1.41
C GLU A 365 13.81 17.73 2.31
N CYS A 366 12.92 17.90 3.27
CA CYS A 366 12.55 16.84 4.21
C CYS A 366 11.75 15.74 3.52
N LEU A 367 12.22 14.47 3.59
CA LEU A 367 11.53 13.29 3.04
C LEU A 367 10.31 12.86 3.87
N ARG A 368 10.07 13.45 5.02
CA ARG A 368 8.92 13.15 5.90
C ARG A 368 8.93 11.74 6.48
N CYS A 369 10.09 11.11 6.54
CA CYS A 369 10.27 9.77 7.07
C CYS A 369 10.11 9.70 8.60
N LEU A 370 10.23 10.83 9.32
CA LEU A 370 10.14 10.96 10.78
C LEU A 370 11.20 10.19 11.58
N GLU A 371 12.22 9.62 10.95
CA GLU A 371 13.32 8.92 11.63
C GLU A 371 14.00 9.80 12.70
N CYS A 372 14.09 11.10 12.43
CA CYS A 372 14.63 12.07 13.37
C CYS A 372 13.80 12.20 14.66
N VAL A 373 12.49 11.89 14.61
CA VAL A 373 11.60 11.91 15.78
C VAL A 373 11.93 10.73 16.69
N ASP A 374 12.08 9.55 16.10
CA ASP A 374 12.34 8.30 16.82
C ASP A 374 13.76 8.29 17.42
N ALA A 375 14.74 8.82 16.68
CA ALA A 375 16.13 8.92 17.13
C ALA A 375 16.38 10.02 18.17
N CYS A 376 15.46 10.95 18.39
CA CYS A 376 15.65 12.06 19.30
C CYS A 376 15.55 11.62 20.77
N ALA A 377 16.70 11.31 21.40
CA ALA A 377 16.76 10.89 22.80
C ALA A 377 16.12 11.91 23.79
N PRO A 378 16.37 13.24 23.67
CA PRO A 378 15.72 14.22 24.53
C PRO A 378 14.25 14.47 24.20
N LYS A 379 13.69 13.79 23.17
CA LYS A 379 12.31 14.00 22.69
C LYS A 379 12.02 15.45 22.27
N ALA A 380 13.04 16.15 21.79
CA ALA A 380 12.94 17.53 21.33
C ALA A 380 12.28 17.66 19.96
N ILE A 381 12.19 16.57 19.16
CA ILE A 381 11.53 16.61 17.87
C ILE A 381 10.12 16.03 18.03
N GLU A 382 9.14 16.90 17.80
CA GLU A 382 7.71 16.59 17.92
C GLU A 382 7.08 16.45 16.54
N ILE A 383 6.03 15.65 16.45
CA ILE A 383 5.21 15.57 15.24
C ILE A 383 4.10 16.62 15.36
N ARG A 384 4.09 17.63 14.48
CA ARG A 384 3.02 18.63 14.43
C ARG A 384 2.21 18.49 13.14
N GLY A 385 0.89 18.39 13.28
CA GLY A 385 -0.07 18.45 12.18
C GLY A 385 -0.85 19.75 12.19
N VAL A 386 -1.43 20.15 11.05
CA VAL A 386 -2.23 21.37 10.92
C VAL A 386 -3.56 21.27 11.69
N SER A 387 -3.96 20.10 12.17
CA SER A 387 -5.17 19.88 12.96
C SER A 387 -4.87 19.45 14.40
N GLY A 388 -4.32 20.38 15.19
CA GLY A 388 -4.24 20.24 16.67
C GLY A 388 -3.11 19.34 17.17
N ASN A 389 -2.45 19.77 18.23
CA ASN A 389 -1.46 19.02 18.99
C ASN A 389 -1.95 17.60 19.34
N ARG A 390 -1.36 16.59 18.71
CA ARG A 390 -1.35 15.24 19.27
C ARG A 390 0.06 14.99 19.80
N SER A 391 0.25 15.17 21.10
CA SER A 391 1.37 14.54 21.80
C SER A 391 1.11 13.04 21.77
N CYS A 392 1.97 12.27 21.12
CA CYS A 392 2.05 10.83 21.36
C CYS A 392 2.59 10.65 22.79
N SER A 393 1.71 10.30 23.73
CA SER A 393 2.08 9.79 25.06
C SER A 393 2.36 8.30 24.95
#